data_289a7807743162647ad67bc18dd15a93
#
_entry.id   289a7807743162647ad67bc18dd15a93
#
_cell.length_a   1.000
_cell.length_b   1.000
_cell.length_c   1.000
_cell.angle_alpha   90.00
_cell.angle_beta   90.00
_cell.angle_gamma   90.00
#
_symmetry.space_group_name_H-M   'P 1'
#
loop_
_entity.id
_entity.type
_entity.pdbx_description
1 polymer ?
#
loop_
_entity_poly.entity_id
_entity_poly.type
_entity_poly.pdbx_seq_one_letter_code
_entity_poly.pdbx_strand_id
1 'polypeptide(L)'
;MSHIKFWRQTLALVILSTLLSACGVNNLPTYDEQVKSSWSQVENQYQRRADLIPNLVSTVKGYAAHEKETLTEVTNARAKVGSIQVSKNLLENPQAMQQFQQAQGELGSALKRLLVVSERYPDLKANQNFLALQSQLEGTENRISVARRDFITATQRYNTEIRTFPGKLWHSFLYSDMKLREAYTATTEDAATAPKVTF
;
A
#
# COMPACT_ATOMS: atom_id res chain seq x y z
N MET A 1 -10.09 -31.67 -55.68
CA MET A 1 -10.01 -32.11 -54.27
C MET A 1 -8.93 -31.37 -53.45
N SER A 2 -7.89 -30.80 -54.06
CA SER A 2 -6.81 -30.07 -53.36
C SER A 2 -7.26 -28.74 -52.75
N HIS A 3 -8.09 -27.96 -53.42
CA HIS A 3 -8.56 -26.64 -52.92
C HIS A 3 -9.42 -26.72 -51.66
N ILE A 4 -10.23 -27.77 -51.50
CA ILE A 4 -11.07 -27.95 -50.30
C ILE A 4 -10.21 -28.31 -49.09
N LYS A 5 -9.14 -29.09 -49.28
CA LYS A 5 -8.19 -29.39 -48.20
C LYS A 5 -7.41 -28.14 -47.76
N PHE A 6 -6.98 -27.34 -48.73
CA PHE A 6 -6.30 -26.07 -48.43
C PHE A 6 -7.19 -25.11 -47.66
N TRP A 7 -8.45 -24.92 -48.06
CA TRP A 7 -9.42 -24.06 -47.37
C TRP A 7 -9.72 -24.55 -45.94
N ARG A 8 -9.82 -25.84 -45.73
CA ARG A 8 -10.01 -26.42 -44.40
C ARG A 8 -8.79 -26.23 -43.51
N GLN A 9 -7.60 -26.32 -44.05
CA GLN A 9 -6.34 -26.07 -43.29
C GLN A 9 -6.18 -24.60 -42.93
N THR A 10 -6.46 -23.66 -43.84
CA THR A 10 -6.42 -22.23 -43.57
C THR A 10 -7.49 -21.83 -42.56
N LEU A 11 -8.71 -22.36 -42.66
CA LEU A 11 -9.76 -22.10 -41.67
C LEU A 11 -9.39 -22.65 -40.28
N ALA A 12 -8.82 -23.85 -40.20
CA ALA A 12 -8.36 -24.43 -38.94
C ALA A 12 -7.21 -23.60 -38.31
N LEU A 13 -6.31 -23.09 -39.13
CA LEU A 13 -5.20 -22.23 -38.67
C LEU A 13 -5.69 -20.87 -38.15
N VAL A 14 -6.69 -20.28 -38.79
CA VAL A 14 -7.35 -19.05 -38.35
C VAL A 14 -8.11 -19.28 -37.05
N ILE A 15 -8.85 -20.37 -36.90
CA ILE A 15 -9.55 -20.70 -35.65
C ILE A 15 -8.55 -20.97 -34.54
N LEU A 16 -7.46 -21.67 -34.79
CA LEU A 16 -6.42 -21.93 -33.80
C LEU A 16 -5.73 -20.63 -33.37
N SER A 17 -5.45 -19.71 -34.31
CA SER A 17 -4.84 -18.41 -33.96
C SER A 17 -5.79 -17.51 -33.17
N THR A 18 -7.10 -17.53 -33.44
CA THR A 18 -8.10 -16.79 -32.67
C THR A 18 -8.30 -17.36 -31.26
N LEU A 19 -8.25 -18.67 -31.09
CA LEU A 19 -8.32 -19.32 -29.78
C LEU A 19 -7.09 -19.00 -28.91
N LEU A 20 -5.90 -18.97 -29.51
CA LEU A 20 -4.66 -18.56 -28.83
C LEU A 20 -4.68 -17.07 -28.42
N SER A 21 -5.33 -16.21 -29.19
CA SER A 21 -5.46 -14.80 -28.91
C SER A 21 -6.46 -14.47 -27.78
N ALA A 22 -7.43 -15.35 -27.51
CA ALA A 22 -8.41 -15.19 -26.43
C ALA A 22 -7.78 -15.35 -25.03
N CYS A 23 -6.61 -15.99 -24.94
CA CYS A 23 -5.85 -16.11 -23.70
C CYS A 23 -5.38 -14.71 -23.23
N GLY A 24 -5.89 -14.24 -22.08
CA GLY A 24 -5.41 -13.03 -21.45
C GLY A 24 -6.28 -11.77 -21.62
N VAL A 25 -7.37 -11.81 -22.39
CA VAL A 25 -8.26 -10.64 -22.55
C VAL A 25 -8.79 -10.11 -21.20
N ASN A 26 -9.05 -10.97 -20.24
CA ASN A 26 -9.56 -10.61 -18.93
C ASN A 26 -8.45 -10.34 -17.89
N ASN A 27 -7.17 -10.42 -18.26
CA ASN A 27 -6.08 -10.20 -17.29
C ASN A 27 -6.10 -8.79 -16.73
N LEU A 28 -6.29 -7.77 -17.59
CA LEU A 28 -6.29 -6.37 -17.18
C LEU A 28 -7.34 -6.06 -16.12
N PRO A 29 -8.65 -6.34 -16.33
CA PRO A 29 -9.65 -6.10 -15.29
C PRO A 29 -9.40 -6.98 -14.04
N THR A 30 -8.92 -8.20 -14.19
CA THR A 30 -8.59 -9.08 -13.06
C THR A 30 -7.46 -8.50 -12.22
N TYR A 31 -6.39 -8.02 -12.84
CA TYR A 31 -5.25 -7.43 -12.12
C TYR A 31 -5.60 -6.06 -11.53
N ASP A 32 -6.46 -5.28 -12.17
CA ASP A 32 -6.97 -4.03 -11.60
C ASP A 32 -7.75 -4.28 -10.30
N GLU A 33 -8.61 -5.29 -10.28
CA GLU A 33 -9.31 -5.70 -9.05
C GLU A 33 -8.36 -6.23 -7.97
N GLN A 34 -7.28 -6.91 -8.34
CA GLN A 34 -6.24 -7.33 -7.40
C GLN A 34 -5.52 -6.12 -6.79
N VAL A 35 -5.20 -5.10 -7.59
CA VAL A 35 -4.61 -3.84 -7.09
C VAL A 35 -5.54 -3.16 -6.10
N LYS A 36 -6.83 -3.00 -6.44
CA LYS A 36 -7.84 -2.39 -5.55
C LYS A 36 -7.99 -3.18 -4.25
N SER A 37 -8.08 -4.50 -4.33
CA SER A 37 -8.18 -5.37 -3.16
C SER A 37 -6.96 -5.26 -2.25
N SER A 38 -5.75 -5.30 -2.83
CA SER A 38 -4.51 -5.15 -2.07
C SER A 38 -4.40 -3.75 -1.44
N TRP A 39 -4.85 -2.71 -2.14
CA TRP A 39 -4.93 -1.36 -1.58
C TRP A 39 -5.87 -1.29 -0.39
N SER A 40 -7.06 -1.88 -0.48
CA SER A 40 -8.02 -1.93 0.64
C SER A 40 -7.42 -2.61 1.87
N GLN A 41 -6.55 -3.62 1.70
CA GLN A 41 -5.81 -4.22 2.83
C GLN A 41 -4.83 -3.22 3.46
N VAL A 42 -4.12 -2.42 2.65
CA VAL A 42 -3.24 -1.36 3.16
C VAL A 42 -4.05 -0.33 3.96
N GLU A 43 -5.17 0.15 3.43
CA GLU A 43 -6.06 1.11 4.12
C GLU A 43 -6.58 0.55 5.45
N ASN A 44 -7.04 -0.70 5.48
CA ASN A 44 -7.52 -1.36 6.69
C ASN A 44 -6.44 -1.40 7.78
N GLN A 45 -5.18 -1.67 7.44
CA GLN A 45 -4.10 -1.68 8.44
C GLN A 45 -3.75 -0.28 8.93
N TYR A 46 -3.77 0.73 8.07
CA TYR A 46 -3.58 2.11 8.47
C TYR A 46 -4.73 2.63 9.35
N GLN A 47 -5.98 2.27 9.02
CA GLN A 47 -7.13 2.60 9.86
C GLN A 47 -6.96 1.96 11.25
N ARG A 48 -6.62 0.68 11.31
CA ARG A 48 -6.36 -0.02 12.58
C ARG A 48 -5.29 0.69 13.41
N ARG A 49 -4.20 1.15 12.79
CA ARG A 49 -3.16 1.94 13.48
C ARG A 49 -3.73 3.24 14.04
N ALA A 50 -4.50 3.97 13.24
CA ALA A 50 -5.12 5.23 13.65
C ALA A 50 -6.11 5.07 14.81
N ASP A 51 -6.82 3.94 14.88
CA ASP A 51 -7.80 3.63 15.92
C ASP A 51 -7.15 3.28 17.27
N LEU A 52 -5.91 2.82 17.28
CA LEU A 52 -5.16 2.55 18.51
C LEU A 52 -4.64 3.83 19.19
N ILE A 53 -4.46 4.91 18.42
CA ILE A 53 -3.79 6.14 18.89
C ILE A 53 -4.55 6.85 20.03
N PRO A 54 -5.87 7.04 20.00
CA PRO A 54 -6.58 7.70 21.11
C PRO A 54 -6.37 7.01 22.46
N ASN A 55 -6.40 5.66 22.45
CA ASN A 55 -6.19 4.86 23.66
C ASN A 55 -4.74 4.99 24.14
N LEU A 56 -3.77 4.96 23.23
CA LEU A 56 -2.36 5.15 23.55
C LEU A 56 -2.12 6.54 24.16
N VAL A 57 -2.62 7.61 23.53
CA VAL A 57 -2.49 9.00 24.00
C VAL A 57 -3.13 9.14 25.37
N SER A 58 -4.33 8.58 25.60
CA SER A 58 -5.01 8.61 26.90
C SER A 58 -4.20 7.90 27.97
N THR A 59 -3.66 6.72 27.67
CA THR A 59 -2.84 5.95 28.62
C THR A 59 -1.57 6.71 28.99
N VAL A 60 -0.82 7.23 27.99
CA VAL A 60 0.41 8.01 28.22
C VAL A 60 0.11 9.27 29.01
N LYS A 61 -0.96 9.99 28.68
CA LYS A 61 -1.36 11.22 29.40
C LYS A 61 -1.61 10.98 30.90
N GLY A 62 -2.08 9.80 31.29
CA GLY A 62 -2.29 9.44 32.69
C GLY A 62 -1.01 9.38 33.52
N TYR A 63 0.15 9.14 32.90
CA TYR A 63 1.45 8.98 33.56
C TYR A 63 2.45 10.10 33.22
N ALA A 64 2.33 10.66 32.03
CA ALA A 64 3.29 11.61 31.46
C ALA A 64 2.57 12.87 30.93
N ALA A 65 1.70 13.48 31.75
CA ALA A 65 0.89 14.65 31.37
C ALA A 65 1.75 15.87 30.99
N HIS A 66 3.00 15.94 31.44
CA HIS A 66 3.94 16.99 31.11
C HIS A 66 4.51 16.93 29.70
N GLU A 67 4.41 15.79 29.02
CA GLU A 67 4.87 15.56 27.64
C GLU A 67 3.87 16.11 26.60
N LYS A 68 3.39 17.35 26.84
CA LYS A 68 2.32 17.97 26.04
C LYS A 68 2.68 18.08 24.55
N GLU A 69 3.93 18.38 24.25
CA GLU A 69 4.40 18.54 22.87
C GLU A 69 4.29 17.24 22.09
N THR A 70 4.85 16.13 22.63
CA THR A 70 4.80 14.82 21.99
C THR A 70 3.37 14.30 21.84
N LEU A 71 2.52 14.49 22.87
CA LEU A 71 1.10 14.10 22.79
C LEU A 71 0.34 14.90 21.74
N THR A 72 0.61 16.21 21.64
CA THR A 72 0.00 17.09 20.62
C THR A 72 0.48 16.71 19.23
N GLU A 73 1.76 16.42 19.06
CA GLU A 73 2.34 16.00 17.80
C GLU A 73 1.67 14.72 17.25
N VAL A 74 1.51 13.69 18.09
CA VAL A 74 0.82 12.45 17.70
C VAL A 74 -0.63 12.71 17.31
N THR A 75 -1.32 13.56 18.09
CA THR A 75 -2.72 13.91 17.83
C THR A 75 -2.88 14.67 16.50
N ASN A 76 -1.98 15.63 16.25
CA ASN A 76 -1.99 16.41 15.00
C ASN A 76 -1.63 15.53 13.78
N ALA A 77 -0.63 14.67 13.90
CA ALA A 77 -0.25 13.75 12.82
C ALA A 77 -1.40 12.78 12.50
N ARG A 78 -2.11 12.28 13.52
CA ARG A 78 -3.32 11.47 13.32
C ARG A 78 -4.42 12.25 12.59
N ALA A 79 -4.68 13.50 12.99
CA ALA A 79 -5.68 14.35 12.35
C ALA A 79 -5.31 14.63 10.88
N LYS A 80 -4.03 14.88 10.59
CA LYS A 80 -3.52 15.07 9.22
C LYS A 80 -3.78 13.85 8.35
N VAL A 81 -3.48 12.64 8.85
CA VAL A 81 -3.81 11.39 8.13
C VAL A 81 -5.30 11.25 7.87
N GLY A 82 -6.14 11.54 8.87
CA GLY A 82 -7.59 11.48 8.73
C GLY A 82 -8.18 12.51 7.77
N SER A 83 -7.50 13.65 7.54
CA SER A 83 -7.94 14.70 6.62
C SER A 83 -7.61 14.38 5.14
N ILE A 84 -6.66 13.48 4.89
CA ILE A 84 -6.34 13.04 3.53
C ILE A 84 -7.45 12.09 3.09
N GLN A 85 -8.40 12.63 2.34
CA GLN A 85 -9.42 11.79 1.74
C GLN A 85 -8.74 10.85 0.75
N VAL A 86 -8.90 9.55 1.00
CA VAL A 86 -8.53 8.52 0.02
C VAL A 86 -9.50 8.65 -1.15
N SER A 87 -9.17 9.54 -2.08
CA SER A 87 -9.96 9.75 -3.29
C SER A 87 -9.84 8.50 -4.16
N LYS A 88 -10.90 8.21 -4.93
CA LYS A 88 -10.88 7.13 -5.95
C LYS A 88 -9.69 7.24 -6.91
N ASN A 89 -9.07 8.41 -7.00
CA ASN A 89 -7.95 8.72 -7.88
C ASN A 89 -6.58 8.58 -7.22
N LEU A 90 -6.49 8.17 -5.94
CA LEU A 90 -5.21 8.04 -5.24
C LEU A 90 -4.25 7.10 -5.98
N LEU A 91 -4.77 5.99 -6.50
CA LEU A 91 -3.98 4.98 -7.23
C LEU A 91 -3.52 5.45 -8.63
N GLU A 92 -4.03 6.58 -9.11
CA GLU A 92 -3.72 7.16 -10.42
C GLU A 92 -3.05 8.53 -10.32
N ASN A 93 -2.86 9.04 -9.08
CA ASN A 93 -2.31 10.37 -8.83
C ASN A 93 -1.04 10.30 -7.99
N PRO A 94 0.15 10.50 -8.62
CA PRO A 94 1.44 10.43 -7.93
C PRO A 94 1.55 11.38 -6.74
N GLN A 95 1.03 12.62 -6.88
CA GLN A 95 1.10 13.62 -5.81
C GLN A 95 0.24 13.24 -4.61
N ALA A 96 -0.98 12.74 -4.87
CA ALA A 96 -1.87 12.28 -3.81
C ALA A 96 -1.28 11.06 -3.06
N MET A 97 -0.69 10.13 -3.79
CA MET A 97 0.00 8.98 -3.21
C MET A 97 1.21 9.42 -2.36
N GLN A 98 2.01 10.38 -2.84
CA GLN A 98 3.15 10.91 -2.10
C GLN A 98 2.70 11.63 -0.81
N GLN A 99 1.67 12.47 -0.87
CA GLN A 99 1.11 13.15 0.30
C GLN A 99 0.60 12.16 1.34
N PHE A 100 -0.09 11.11 0.89
CA PHE A 100 -0.54 10.04 1.77
C PHE A 100 0.64 9.33 2.45
N GLN A 101 1.67 8.95 1.69
CA GLN A 101 2.86 8.29 2.22
C GLN A 101 3.59 9.20 3.23
N GLN A 102 3.75 10.48 2.94
CA GLN A 102 4.38 11.44 3.82
C GLN A 102 3.61 11.57 5.15
N ALA A 103 2.29 11.76 5.11
CA ALA A 103 1.50 11.87 6.33
C ALA A 103 1.55 10.60 7.18
N GLN A 104 1.55 9.42 6.56
CA GLN A 104 1.71 8.15 7.26
C GLN A 104 3.11 8.01 7.88
N GLY A 105 4.14 8.52 7.22
CA GLY A 105 5.52 8.57 7.73
C GLY A 105 5.66 9.51 8.92
N GLU A 106 5.07 10.70 8.85
CA GLU A 106 5.03 11.67 9.97
C GLU A 106 4.36 11.07 11.21
N LEU A 107 3.22 10.41 11.03
CA LEU A 107 2.53 9.70 12.11
C LEU A 107 3.40 8.59 12.71
N GLY A 108 4.06 7.80 11.89
CA GLY A 108 4.98 6.75 12.34
C GLY A 108 6.13 7.33 13.17
N SER A 109 6.69 8.46 12.76
CA SER A 109 7.76 9.15 13.46
C SER A 109 7.29 9.73 14.80
N ALA A 110 6.11 10.33 14.86
CA ALA A 110 5.51 10.84 16.09
C ALA A 110 5.24 9.70 17.09
N LEU A 111 4.72 8.56 16.62
CA LEU A 111 4.51 7.38 17.48
C LEU A 111 5.82 6.83 18.04
N LYS A 112 6.89 6.77 17.24
CA LYS A 112 8.22 6.36 17.73
C LYS A 112 8.71 7.28 18.82
N ARG A 113 8.58 8.60 18.68
CA ARG A 113 8.95 9.57 19.73
C ARG A 113 8.14 9.36 21.01
N LEU A 114 6.83 9.12 20.89
CA LEU A 114 5.98 8.83 22.05
C LEU A 114 6.41 7.57 22.79
N LEU A 115 6.82 6.52 22.06
CA LEU A 115 7.34 5.30 22.68
C LEU A 115 8.68 5.54 23.40
N VAL A 116 9.56 6.38 22.84
CA VAL A 116 10.82 6.77 23.52
C VAL A 116 10.55 7.54 24.81
N VAL A 117 9.50 8.37 24.86
CA VAL A 117 9.08 9.04 26.10
C VAL A 117 8.79 8.04 27.22
N SER A 118 8.15 6.91 26.91
CA SER A 118 7.78 5.91 27.92
C SER A 118 8.99 5.36 28.71
N GLU A 119 10.20 5.38 28.12
CA GLU A 119 11.42 4.94 28.79
C GLU A 119 11.79 5.81 30.01
N ARG A 120 11.32 7.06 30.05
CA ARG A 120 11.54 8.01 31.16
C ARG A 120 10.52 7.86 32.29
N TYR A 121 9.46 7.06 32.07
CA TYR A 121 8.35 6.89 33.00
C TYR A 121 8.18 5.40 33.35
N PRO A 122 8.88 4.89 34.37
CA PRO A 122 8.87 3.47 34.74
C PRO A 122 7.48 2.89 34.99
N ASP A 123 6.59 3.67 35.62
CA ASP A 123 5.22 3.25 35.92
C ASP A 123 4.37 3.11 34.65
N LEU A 124 4.58 3.97 33.65
CA LEU A 124 3.95 3.85 32.33
C LEU A 124 4.50 2.60 31.61
N LYS A 125 5.81 2.43 31.61
CA LYS A 125 6.47 1.29 30.97
C LYS A 125 6.01 -0.06 31.53
N ALA A 126 5.69 -0.10 32.83
CA ALA A 126 5.16 -1.30 33.50
C ALA A 126 3.64 -1.46 33.36
N ASN A 127 2.93 -0.46 32.80
CA ASN A 127 1.47 -0.51 32.68
C ASN A 127 1.04 -1.55 31.64
N GLN A 128 0.18 -2.48 32.04
CA GLN A 128 -0.27 -3.58 31.16
C GLN A 128 -1.05 -3.10 29.93
N ASN A 129 -1.86 -2.05 30.06
CA ASN A 129 -2.59 -1.48 28.91
C ASN A 129 -1.63 -0.83 27.93
N PHE A 130 -0.59 -0.13 28.40
CA PHE A 130 0.44 0.45 27.55
C PHE A 130 1.20 -0.64 26.79
N LEU A 131 1.65 -1.69 27.46
CA LEU A 131 2.34 -2.82 26.85
C LEU A 131 1.47 -3.54 25.80
N ALA A 132 0.17 -3.73 26.10
CA ALA A 132 -0.76 -4.31 25.13
C ALA A 132 -0.94 -3.43 23.89
N LEU A 133 -1.07 -2.11 24.06
CA LEU A 133 -1.19 -1.15 22.95
C LEU A 133 0.10 -1.07 22.11
N GLN A 134 1.27 -1.08 22.76
CA GLN A 134 2.56 -1.15 22.08
C GLN A 134 2.67 -2.40 21.23
N SER A 135 2.37 -3.57 21.78
CA SER A 135 2.40 -4.83 21.03
C SER A 135 1.41 -4.83 19.85
N GLN A 136 0.21 -4.24 20.02
CA GLN A 136 -0.75 -4.11 18.92
C GLN A 136 -0.25 -3.17 17.83
N LEU A 137 0.41 -2.06 18.18
CA LEU A 137 1.01 -1.13 17.23
C LEU A 137 2.13 -1.79 16.44
N GLU A 138 3.05 -2.50 17.11
CA GLU A 138 4.14 -3.25 16.47
C GLU A 138 3.59 -4.33 15.51
N GLY A 139 2.59 -5.09 15.97
CA GLY A 139 1.91 -6.07 15.14
C GLY A 139 1.20 -5.45 13.94
N THR A 140 0.63 -4.24 14.09
CA THR A 140 -0.03 -3.51 13.00
C THR A 140 1.01 -3.00 11.99
N GLU A 141 2.16 -2.50 12.44
CA GLU A 141 3.25 -2.05 11.57
C GLU A 141 3.79 -3.19 10.70
N ASN A 142 3.96 -4.37 11.28
CA ASN A 142 4.33 -5.56 10.52
C ASN A 142 3.28 -5.91 9.44
N ARG A 143 1.99 -5.83 9.76
CA ARG A 143 0.91 -6.06 8.78
C ARG A 143 0.86 -4.99 7.71
N ILE A 144 1.11 -3.71 8.05
CA ILE A 144 1.26 -2.62 7.07
C ILE A 144 2.38 -2.96 6.08
N SER A 145 3.54 -3.40 6.58
CA SER A 145 4.68 -3.76 5.74
C SER A 145 4.34 -4.91 4.77
N VAL A 146 3.63 -5.93 5.24
CA VAL A 146 3.16 -7.04 4.39
C VAL A 146 2.15 -6.55 3.36
N ALA A 147 1.12 -5.81 3.77
CA ALA A 147 0.08 -5.31 2.87
C ALA A 147 0.65 -4.39 1.79
N ARG A 148 1.63 -3.53 2.15
CA ARG A 148 2.34 -2.68 1.18
C ARG A 148 3.11 -3.50 0.14
N ARG A 149 3.81 -4.55 0.56
CA ARG A 149 4.52 -5.45 -0.37
C ARG A 149 3.55 -6.12 -1.34
N ASP A 150 2.41 -6.61 -0.84
CA ASP A 150 1.40 -7.27 -1.65
C ASP A 150 0.78 -6.28 -2.66
N PHE A 151 0.51 -5.04 -2.23
CA PHE A 151 0.07 -3.96 -3.11
C PHE A 151 1.10 -3.62 -4.19
N ILE A 152 2.38 -3.51 -3.85
CA ILE A 152 3.46 -3.27 -4.82
C ILE A 152 3.50 -4.39 -5.86
N THR A 153 3.40 -5.64 -5.42
CA THR A 153 3.42 -6.82 -6.32
C THR A 153 2.21 -6.81 -7.26
N ALA A 154 1.01 -6.55 -6.75
CA ALA A 154 -0.20 -6.45 -7.56
C ALA A 154 -0.11 -5.31 -8.59
N THR A 155 0.36 -4.13 -8.16
CA THR A 155 0.56 -2.96 -9.03
C THR A 155 1.58 -3.24 -10.12
N GLN A 156 2.70 -3.88 -9.78
CA GLN A 156 3.72 -4.25 -10.76
C GLN A 156 3.14 -5.21 -11.81
N ARG A 157 2.39 -6.21 -11.39
CA ARG A 157 1.76 -7.18 -12.30
C ARG A 157 0.79 -6.50 -13.26
N TYR A 158 -0.10 -5.64 -12.74
CA TYR A 158 -1.03 -4.86 -13.54
C TYR A 158 -0.32 -3.95 -14.55
N ASN A 159 0.63 -3.15 -14.07
CA ASN A 159 1.38 -2.23 -14.93
C ASN A 159 2.22 -2.95 -15.99
N THR A 160 2.71 -4.15 -15.68
CA THR A 160 3.43 -4.98 -16.66
C THR A 160 2.49 -5.47 -17.74
N GLU A 161 1.29 -5.96 -17.39
CA GLU A 161 0.31 -6.43 -18.36
C GLU A 161 -0.07 -5.34 -19.37
N ILE A 162 -0.30 -4.10 -18.92
CA ILE A 162 -0.57 -2.96 -19.82
C ILE A 162 0.56 -2.72 -20.83
N ARG A 163 1.81 -2.98 -20.45
CA ARG A 163 3.00 -2.65 -21.27
C ARG A 163 3.48 -3.79 -22.15
N THR A 164 3.11 -5.02 -21.86
CA THR A 164 3.61 -6.23 -22.52
C THR A 164 2.54 -6.89 -23.40
N PHE A 165 2.98 -7.67 -24.41
CA PHE A 165 2.10 -8.47 -25.22
C PHE A 165 1.66 -9.72 -24.42
N PRO A 166 0.40 -10.16 -24.51
CA PRO A 166 -0.71 -9.63 -25.32
C PRO A 166 -1.51 -8.48 -24.66
N GLY A 167 -1.30 -8.18 -23.36
CA GLY A 167 -2.08 -7.22 -22.60
C GLY A 167 -2.09 -5.81 -23.22
N LYS A 168 -0.96 -5.35 -23.77
CA LYS A 168 -0.86 -4.08 -24.51
C LYS A 168 -1.86 -3.98 -25.68
N LEU A 169 -2.10 -5.09 -26.36
CA LEU A 169 -3.07 -5.15 -27.45
C LEU A 169 -4.50 -4.98 -26.89
N TRP A 170 -4.84 -5.75 -25.88
CA TRP A 170 -6.16 -5.67 -25.22
C TRP A 170 -6.42 -4.32 -24.60
N HIS A 171 -5.39 -3.71 -23.99
CA HIS A 171 -5.46 -2.35 -23.48
C HIS A 171 -5.84 -1.36 -24.58
N SER A 172 -5.16 -1.42 -25.75
CA SER A 172 -5.41 -0.47 -26.85
C SER A 172 -6.83 -0.59 -27.44
N PHE A 173 -7.41 -1.80 -27.50
CA PHE A 173 -8.68 -2.02 -28.17
C PHE A 173 -9.90 -2.04 -27.24
N LEU A 174 -9.75 -2.57 -26.02
CA LEU A 174 -10.90 -2.82 -25.14
C LEU A 174 -10.84 -2.04 -23.82
N TYR A 175 -9.64 -1.68 -23.35
CA TYR A 175 -9.42 -1.13 -22.01
C TYR A 175 -8.58 0.14 -22.04
N SER A 176 -8.75 0.98 -23.06
CA SER A 176 -7.93 2.20 -23.27
C SER A 176 -8.11 3.25 -22.18
N ASP A 177 -9.18 3.18 -21.40
CA ASP A 177 -9.45 4.04 -20.25
C ASP A 177 -8.69 3.62 -18.96
N MET A 178 -8.17 2.40 -18.93
CA MET A 178 -7.42 1.88 -17.77
C MET A 178 -6.02 2.48 -17.74
N LYS A 179 -5.72 3.24 -16.68
CA LYS A 179 -4.42 3.92 -16.50
C LYS A 179 -3.45 3.07 -15.70
N LEU A 180 -2.16 3.37 -15.84
CA LEU A 180 -1.14 2.83 -14.95
C LEU A 180 -1.46 3.22 -13.49
N ARG A 181 -1.18 2.31 -12.57
CA ARG A 181 -1.36 2.50 -11.13
C ARG A 181 -0.05 2.93 -10.49
N GLU A 182 -0.16 3.87 -9.57
CA GLU A 182 0.99 4.32 -8.79
C GLU A 182 1.40 3.26 -7.76
N ALA A 183 2.70 3.04 -7.65
CA ALA A 183 3.26 2.12 -6.67
C ALA A 183 3.77 2.87 -5.44
N TYR A 184 3.90 2.18 -4.32
CA TYR A 184 4.62 2.68 -3.17
C TYR A 184 6.09 2.90 -3.54
N THR A 185 6.61 4.11 -3.31
CA THR A 185 8.04 4.42 -3.43
C THR A 185 8.65 4.50 -2.04
N ALA A 186 9.91 4.09 -1.90
CA ALA A 186 10.63 4.29 -0.65
C ALA A 186 10.84 5.81 -0.44
N THR A 187 10.28 6.33 0.65
CA THR A 187 10.36 7.77 1.00
C THR A 187 11.50 8.11 1.95
N THR A 188 12.32 7.14 2.32
CA THR A 188 13.48 7.38 3.20
C THR A 188 14.67 7.80 2.37
N GLU A 189 15.16 9.03 2.57
CA GLU A 189 16.46 9.51 2.06
C GLU A 189 17.60 8.56 2.46
N ASP A 190 17.45 7.84 3.58
CA ASP A 190 18.41 6.84 4.07
C ASP A 190 18.37 5.49 3.34
N ALA A 191 17.39 5.23 2.49
CA ALA A 191 17.33 3.96 1.73
C ALA A 191 18.45 3.85 0.68
N ALA A 192 19.07 4.96 0.31
CA ALA A 192 20.17 5.03 -0.66
C ALA A 192 21.57 4.91 -0.01
N THR A 193 21.66 5.08 1.31
CA THR A 193 22.94 5.02 2.03
C THR A 193 22.94 3.84 3.01
N ALA A 194 23.71 2.81 2.67
CA ALA A 194 23.97 1.73 3.64
C ALA A 194 24.64 2.34 4.89
N PRO A 195 24.21 2.01 6.12
CA PRO A 195 24.87 2.49 7.32
C PRO A 195 26.34 2.07 7.30
N LYS A 196 27.27 3.04 7.42
CA LYS A 196 28.69 2.75 7.62
C LYS A 196 28.85 2.09 8.99
N VAL A 197 29.10 0.80 8.99
CA VAL A 197 29.51 0.08 10.20
C VAL A 197 31.00 0.42 10.42
N THR A 198 31.28 1.26 11.40
CA THR A 198 32.66 1.46 11.93
C THR A 198 32.82 0.47 13.08
N PHE A 199 33.81 -0.43 12.96
CA PHE A 199 34.25 -1.33 14.03
C PHE A 199 35.25 -0.62 14.92
#